data_fc161d986068036e1018e67aecdbdcc1
#
_entry.id   fc161d986068036e1018e67aecdbdcc1
#
_cell.length_a   1.000
_cell.length_b   1.000
_cell.length_c   1.000
_cell.angle_alpha   90.00
_cell.angle_beta   90.00
_cell.angle_gamma   90.00
#
_symmetry.space_group_name_H-M   'P 1'
#
loop_
_entity.id
_entity.type
_entity.pdbx_description
1 polymer ?
#
loop_
_entity_poly.entity_id
_entity_poly.type
_entity_poly.pdbx_seq_one_letter_code
_entity_poly.pdbx_strand_id
1 'polypeptide(L)'
;SPPHGSIFGGTIASPGQFPFVASLNNPEQFCDGSIINKNWIVTAGHCIDAVTPNSTVLYTCRYNISKAIQHEAYNSTTAQTDIGLIQIDGEFEFGDEVQAVEFVDPEVNASCQAAGWGASETTSFPEELLYVELVALSFEQCKDLIESMDPFYLGSEQVCGYGPSGKGVCFGDSGGPLVCGGKLAGIVSYTVSACAHGYPDVYVRPLAYADWIDENTK
;
A
#
# COMPACT_ATOMS: atom_id res chain seq x y z
N SER A 1 6.74 4.48 28.40
CA SER A 1 6.83 3.61 27.22
C SER A 1 6.37 4.43 26.04
N PRO A 2 7.05 4.45 24.90
CA PRO A 2 6.54 5.10 23.70
C PRO A 2 5.21 4.44 23.30
N PRO A 3 4.27 5.20 22.71
CA PRO A 3 3.05 4.62 22.17
C PRO A 3 3.43 3.63 21.07
N HIS A 4 2.99 2.40 21.20
CA HIS A 4 3.20 1.34 20.23
C HIS A 4 2.14 1.50 19.13
N GLY A 5 2.57 1.70 17.91
CA GLY A 5 1.74 2.02 16.77
C GLY A 5 1.42 0.83 15.87
N SER A 6 0.54 1.00 14.91
CA SER A 6 0.23 0.07 13.81
C SER A 6 1.39 0.00 12.82
N ILE A 7 1.32 -0.88 11.81
CA ILE A 7 2.55 -1.30 11.15
C ILE A 7 3.54 -1.82 12.21
N PHE A 8 3.88 -3.07 12.20
CA PHE A 8 4.76 -3.67 13.20
C PHE A 8 6.12 -2.95 13.24
N GLY A 9 6.56 -2.55 14.45
CA GLY A 9 7.82 -1.82 14.65
C GLY A 9 7.84 -0.43 14.01
N GLY A 10 6.65 0.14 13.77
CA GLY A 10 6.48 1.43 13.13
C GLY A 10 6.68 2.62 14.06
N THR A 11 6.77 3.79 13.45
CA THR A 11 6.88 5.10 14.09
C THR A 11 5.75 5.99 13.59
N ILE A 12 5.23 6.89 14.44
CA ILE A 12 4.21 7.87 14.05
C ILE A 12 4.79 8.80 12.98
N ALA A 13 4.08 8.94 11.87
CA ALA A 13 4.44 9.86 10.80
C ALA A 13 4.20 11.32 11.23
N SER A 14 5.09 12.21 10.82
CA SER A 14 4.86 13.65 10.97
C SER A 14 3.78 14.13 9.99
N PRO A 15 3.01 15.19 10.34
CA PRO A 15 2.08 15.79 9.38
C PRO A 15 2.77 16.13 8.05
N GLY A 16 2.14 15.75 6.93
CA GLY A 16 2.70 15.96 5.58
C GLY A 16 3.89 15.09 5.19
N GLN A 17 4.31 14.12 6.01
CA GLN A 17 5.43 13.22 5.67
C GLN A 17 5.08 12.29 4.50
N PHE A 18 3.85 11.84 4.42
CA PHE A 18 3.33 11.00 3.34
C PHE A 18 2.03 11.62 2.79
N PRO A 19 2.11 12.74 2.05
CA PRO A 19 0.94 13.55 1.72
C PRO A 19 0.01 12.90 0.68
N PHE A 20 0.34 11.71 0.21
CA PHE A 20 -0.42 10.95 -0.77
C PHE A 20 -1.12 9.72 -0.20
N VAL A 21 -0.86 9.36 1.05
CA VAL A 21 -1.47 8.15 1.65
C VAL A 21 -2.91 8.44 2.04
N ALA A 22 -3.83 7.58 1.67
CA ALA A 22 -5.25 7.70 1.96
C ALA A 22 -5.80 6.39 2.50
N SER A 23 -6.72 6.47 3.47
CA SER A 23 -7.40 5.34 4.07
C SER A 23 -8.72 5.05 3.35
N LEU A 24 -9.02 3.79 3.09
CA LEU A 24 -10.27 3.31 2.52
C LEU A 24 -11.18 2.75 3.62
N ASN A 25 -12.42 3.25 3.71
CA ASN A 25 -13.32 2.99 4.83
C ASN A 25 -14.70 2.48 4.40
N ASN A 26 -15.28 1.50 5.17
CA ASN A 26 -16.62 0.96 4.97
C ASN A 26 -17.19 0.21 6.21
N PRO A 27 -17.80 0.80 7.20
CA PRO A 27 -17.58 2.15 7.73
C PRO A 27 -16.22 2.32 8.39
N GLU A 28 -15.57 1.21 8.80
CA GLU A 28 -14.22 1.15 9.36
C GLU A 28 -13.20 1.03 8.23
N GLN A 29 -11.95 1.32 8.56
CA GLN A 29 -10.85 1.16 7.62
C GLN A 29 -10.69 -0.32 7.24
N PHE A 30 -10.47 -0.59 5.96
CA PHE A 30 -10.23 -1.94 5.45
C PHE A 30 -8.98 -2.05 4.58
N CYS A 31 -8.55 -0.95 3.96
CA CYS A 31 -7.37 -0.84 3.11
C CYS A 31 -6.83 0.59 3.12
N ASP A 32 -5.68 0.76 2.53
CA ASP A 32 -5.07 2.05 2.21
C ASP A 32 -4.91 2.23 0.69
N GLY A 33 -4.45 3.39 0.28
CA GLY A 33 -4.15 3.70 -1.11
C GLY A 33 -3.23 4.90 -1.24
N SER A 34 -2.84 5.21 -2.46
CA SER A 34 -1.97 6.34 -2.77
C SER A 34 -2.62 7.27 -3.82
N ILE A 35 -2.69 8.55 -3.53
CA ILE A 35 -3.19 9.59 -4.45
C ILE A 35 -2.22 9.72 -5.62
N ILE A 36 -2.70 9.54 -6.85
CA ILE A 36 -1.89 9.61 -8.08
C ILE A 36 -2.21 10.82 -8.94
N ASN A 37 -3.39 11.41 -8.77
CA ASN A 37 -3.79 12.67 -9.38
C ASN A 37 -4.95 13.31 -8.59
N LYS A 38 -5.58 14.36 -9.13
CA LYS A 38 -6.60 15.14 -8.44
C LYS A 38 -7.83 14.37 -7.98
N ASN A 39 -8.15 13.23 -8.60
CA ASN A 39 -9.36 12.47 -8.28
C ASN A 39 -9.19 10.95 -8.32
N TRP A 40 -7.95 10.46 -8.49
CA TRP A 40 -7.68 9.04 -8.51
C TRP A 40 -6.68 8.60 -7.46
N ILE A 41 -6.93 7.41 -6.92
CA ILE A 41 -6.08 6.68 -5.98
C ILE A 41 -5.75 5.33 -6.61
N VAL A 42 -4.50 4.89 -6.47
CA VAL A 42 -4.08 3.52 -6.73
C VAL A 42 -4.08 2.73 -5.43
N THR A 43 -4.57 1.50 -5.46
CA THR A 43 -4.66 0.57 -4.32
C THR A 43 -4.45 -0.86 -4.80
N ALA A 44 -4.55 -1.85 -3.90
CA ALA A 44 -4.53 -3.25 -4.27
C ALA A 44 -5.84 -3.68 -4.95
N GLY A 45 -5.75 -4.64 -5.87
CA GLY A 45 -6.92 -5.20 -6.56
C GLY A 45 -7.90 -5.87 -5.60
N HIS A 46 -7.40 -6.62 -4.60
CA HIS A 46 -8.26 -7.26 -3.60
C HIS A 46 -9.00 -6.26 -2.71
N CYS A 47 -8.53 -5.02 -2.58
CA CYS A 47 -9.23 -3.96 -1.86
C CYS A 47 -10.51 -3.53 -2.57
N ILE A 48 -10.55 -3.66 -3.90
CA ILE A 48 -11.74 -3.29 -4.70
C ILE A 48 -12.93 -4.20 -4.38
N ASP A 49 -12.69 -5.47 -4.03
CA ASP A 49 -13.75 -6.41 -3.64
C ASP A 49 -14.52 -5.97 -2.39
N ALA A 50 -13.89 -5.16 -1.52
CA ALA A 50 -14.50 -4.63 -0.30
C ALA A 50 -15.21 -3.28 -0.51
N VAL A 51 -15.09 -2.66 -1.68
CA VAL A 51 -15.75 -1.37 -1.98
C VAL A 51 -17.25 -1.57 -2.14
N THR A 52 -18.03 -0.78 -1.41
CA THR A 52 -19.50 -0.73 -1.50
C THR A 52 -19.97 0.69 -1.80
N PRO A 53 -21.25 0.93 -2.12
CA PRO A 53 -21.76 2.29 -2.33
C PRO A 53 -21.59 3.26 -1.16
N ASN A 54 -21.34 2.76 0.04
CA ASN A 54 -21.09 3.57 1.24
C ASN A 54 -19.60 3.70 1.58
N SER A 55 -18.70 3.12 0.78
CA SER A 55 -17.27 3.23 0.99
C SER A 55 -16.79 4.65 0.70
N THR A 56 -15.80 5.08 1.47
CA THR A 56 -15.25 6.44 1.40
C THR A 56 -13.73 6.39 1.48
N VAL A 57 -13.11 7.43 0.91
CA VAL A 57 -11.70 7.73 1.11
C VAL A 57 -11.59 8.76 2.22
N LEU A 58 -10.75 8.49 3.20
CA LEU A 58 -10.45 9.38 4.29
C LEU A 58 -8.97 9.77 4.26
N TYR A 59 -8.73 11.08 4.21
CA TYR A 59 -7.47 11.70 4.52
C TYR A 59 -7.76 12.90 5.44
N THR A 60 -7.35 14.12 5.12
CA THR A 60 -7.75 15.33 5.87
C THR A 60 -9.26 15.62 5.75
N CYS A 61 -9.86 15.23 4.62
CA CYS A 61 -11.30 15.31 4.36
C CYS A 61 -11.85 13.93 3.93
N ARG A 62 -13.16 13.78 4.03
CA ARG A 62 -13.87 12.57 3.61
C ARG A 62 -14.44 12.74 2.23
N TYR A 63 -14.11 11.83 1.32
CA TYR A 63 -14.61 11.79 -0.04
C TYR A 63 -15.43 10.52 -0.28
N ASN A 64 -16.52 10.63 -1.02
CA ASN A 64 -17.25 9.45 -1.51
C ASN A 64 -16.48 8.82 -2.69
N ILE A 65 -16.59 7.50 -2.84
CA ILE A 65 -16.06 6.80 -3.99
C ILE A 65 -17.10 6.87 -5.12
N SER A 66 -16.71 7.41 -6.27
CA SER A 66 -17.55 7.49 -7.46
C SER A 66 -17.35 6.30 -8.40
N LYS A 67 -16.14 5.73 -8.44
CA LYS A 67 -15.80 4.58 -9.28
C LYS A 67 -14.69 3.76 -8.65
N ALA A 68 -14.75 2.45 -8.83
CA ALA A 68 -13.70 1.53 -8.46
C ALA A 68 -13.42 0.58 -9.64
N ILE A 69 -12.16 0.36 -9.97
CA ILE A 69 -11.71 -0.46 -11.10
C ILE A 69 -10.69 -1.46 -10.57
N GLN A 70 -11.02 -2.75 -10.64
CA GLN A 70 -10.05 -3.83 -10.42
C GLN A 70 -9.43 -4.19 -11.77
N HIS A 71 -8.15 -4.49 -11.80
CA HIS A 71 -7.51 -4.95 -13.02
C HIS A 71 -8.13 -6.26 -13.51
N GLU A 72 -8.44 -6.34 -14.81
CA GLU A 72 -9.16 -7.47 -15.40
C GLU A 72 -8.42 -8.80 -15.30
N ALA A 73 -7.10 -8.79 -15.17
CA ALA A 73 -6.26 -9.97 -14.98
C ALA A 73 -5.96 -10.29 -13.50
N TYR A 74 -6.60 -9.61 -12.55
CA TYR A 74 -6.42 -9.92 -11.14
C TYR A 74 -6.85 -11.36 -10.83
N ASN A 75 -6.00 -12.08 -10.09
CA ASN A 75 -6.28 -13.44 -9.67
C ASN A 75 -6.18 -13.56 -8.15
N SER A 76 -7.34 -13.67 -7.50
CA SER A 76 -7.44 -13.76 -6.04
C SER A 76 -6.80 -15.00 -5.42
N THR A 77 -6.60 -16.07 -6.20
CA THR A 77 -5.96 -17.30 -5.72
C THR A 77 -4.45 -17.19 -5.63
N THR A 78 -3.84 -16.42 -6.51
CA THR A 78 -2.38 -16.29 -6.63
C THR A 78 -1.86 -14.90 -6.27
N ALA A 79 -2.74 -13.94 -5.98
CA ALA A 79 -2.44 -12.51 -5.84
C ALA A 79 -1.67 -11.90 -7.03
N GLN A 80 -1.79 -12.53 -8.22
CA GLN A 80 -1.21 -11.98 -9.44
C GLN A 80 -2.03 -10.77 -9.91
N THR A 81 -1.34 -9.73 -10.39
CA THR A 81 -1.95 -8.49 -10.91
C THR A 81 -2.88 -7.82 -9.89
N ASP A 82 -2.45 -7.79 -8.63
CA ASP A 82 -3.23 -7.27 -7.50
C ASP A 82 -3.20 -5.74 -7.45
N ILE A 83 -3.79 -5.11 -8.46
CA ILE A 83 -3.87 -3.65 -8.58
C ILE A 83 -5.29 -3.18 -8.88
N GLY A 84 -5.66 -2.03 -8.31
CA GLY A 84 -6.94 -1.39 -8.51
C GLY A 84 -6.85 0.13 -8.46
N LEU A 85 -7.88 0.78 -8.98
CA LEU A 85 -8.02 2.23 -9.02
C LEU A 85 -9.33 2.65 -8.39
N ILE A 86 -9.31 3.75 -7.66
CA ILE A 86 -10.48 4.36 -7.03
C ILE A 86 -10.56 5.81 -7.47
N GLN A 87 -11.72 6.21 -7.99
CA GLN A 87 -12.05 7.60 -8.28
C GLN A 87 -12.94 8.15 -7.16
N ILE A 88 -12.58 9.32 -6.64
CA ILE A 88 -13.42 10.04 -5.69
C ILE A 88 -14.47 10.90 -6.40
N ASP A 89 -15.54 11.25 -5.69
CA ASP A 89 -16.50 12.27 -6.13
C ASP A 89 -15.92 13.66 -5.79
N GLY A 90 -15.52 14.39 -6.83
CA GLY A 90 -14.84 15.68 -6.71
C GLY A 90 -13.33 15.59 -6.96
N GLU A 91 -12.58 16.49 -6.36
CA GLU A 91 -11.13 16.61 -6.51
C GLU A 91 -10.44 16.78 -5.15
N PHE A 92 -9.23 16.22 -5.02
CA PHE A 92 -8.34 16.51 -3.90
C PHE A 92 -7.83 17.95 -3.99
N GLU A 93 -7.90 18.69 -2.90
CA GLU A 93 -7.29 20.01 -2.78
C GLU A 93 -5.81 19.84 -2.39
N PHE A 94 -4.91 19.97 -3.38
CA PHE A 94 -3.48 19.81 -3.15
C PHE A 94 -2.89 20.96 -2.33
N GLY A 95 -2.00 20.60 -1.42
CA GLY A 95 -1.29 21.46 -0.49
C GLY A 95 -0.16 20.72 0.20
N ASP A 96 0.32 21.24 1.32
CA ASP A 96 1.47 20.64 2.04
C ASP A 96 1.17 19.23 2.57
N GLU A 97 -0.10 18.95 2.90
CA GLU A 97 -0.51 17.66 3.48
C GLU A 97 -1.21 16.73 2.48
N VAL A 98 -1.59 17.22 1.28
CA VAL A 98 -2.27 16.44 0.24
C VAL A 98 -1.58 16.65 -1.10
N GLN A 99 -0.97 15.61 -1.65
CA GLN A 99 -0.26 15.65 -2.93
C GLN A 99 -0.42 14.34 -3.68
N ALA A 100 -0.22 14.38 -5.00
CA ALA A 100 -0.06 13.16 -5.79
C ALA A 100 1.38 12.65 -5.70
N VAL A 101 1.56 11.32 -5.79
CA VAL A 101 2.86 10.67 -5.80
C VAL A 101 3.24 10.19 -7.20
N GLU A 102 4.52 10.33 -7.53
CA GLU A 102 5.11 9.73 -8.74
C GLU A 102 5.56 8.30 -8.48
N PHE A 103 5.65 7.50 -9.55
CA PHE A 103 6.11 6.11 -9.47
C PHE A 103 7.63 6.00 -9.69
N VAL A 104 8.22 4.96 -9.10
CA VAL A 104 9.63 4.62 -9.26
C VAL A 104 9.85 3.11 -9.17
N ASP A 105 10.84 2.59 -9.89
CA ASP A 105 11.42 1.28 -9.59
C ASP A 105 12.53 1.48 -8.56
N PRO A 106 12.48 0.79 -7.42
CA PRO A 106 13.50 0.97 -6.39
C PRO A 106 14.81 0.30 -6.81
N GLU A 107 15.92 0.93 -6.47
CA GLU A 107 17.21 0.26 -6.55
C GLU A 107 17.28 -0.89 -5.52
N VAL A 108 18.00 -1.94 -5.85
CA VAL A 108 18.24 -3.06 -4.92
C VAL A 108 18.96 -2.57 -3.67
N ASN A 109 18.47 -2.96 -2.51
CA ASN A 109 18.89 -2.52 -1.19
C ASN A 109 18.64 -1.02 -0.89
N ALA A 110 17.79 -0.35 -1.68
CA ALA A 110 17.36 0.99 -1.33
C ALA A 110 16.60 0.99 0.00
N SER A 111 16.80 2.04 0.81
CA SER A 111 15.98 2.31 1.98
C SER A 111 14.62 2.83 1.51
N CYS A 112 13.57 2.15 1.95
CA CYS A 112 12.19 2.48 1.64
C CYS A 112 11.36 2.56 2.92
N GLN A 113 10.16 3.10 2.83
CA GLN A 113 9.23 3.25 3.95
C GLN A 113 7.86 2.73 3.51
N ALA A 114 7.25 1.86 4.31
CA ALA A 114 5.84 1.55 4.16
C ALA A 114 5.04 2.37 5.17
N ALA A 115 3.88 2.90 4.77
CA ALA A 115 3.04 3.73 5.61
C ALA A 115 1.57 3.30 5.52
N GLY A 116 0.84 3.35 6.65
CA GLY A 116 -0.56 2.96 6.71
C GLY A 116 -1.19 3.04 8.10
N TRP A 117 -2.48 2.68 8.17
CA TRP A 117 -3.27 2.60 9.41
C TRP A 117 -3.69 1.16 9.75
N GLY A 118 -3.00 0.16 9.22
CA GLY A 118 -3.28 -1.25 9.49
C GLY A 118 -3.01 -1.69 10.92
N ALA A 119 -3.22 -2.97 11.23
CA ALA A 119 -3.06 -3.52 12.56
C ALA A 119 -1.60 -3.52 13.04
N SER A 120 -1.43 -3.40 14.34
CA SER A 120 -0.13 -3.43 15.05
C SER A 120 -0.13 -4.48 16.15
N GLU A 121 0.96 -4.51 16.92
CA GLU A 121 1.06 -5.36 18.12
C GLU A 121 0.06 -4.98 19.22
N THR A 122 -0.51 -3.78 19.22
CA THR A 122 -1.30 -3.25 20.34
C THR A 122 -2.69 -2.79 19.99
N THR A 123 -2.96 -2.47 18.71
CA THR A 123 -4.27 -2.00 18.26
C THR A 123 -4.59 -2.47 16.85
N SER A 124 -5.87 -2.67 16.57
CA SER A 124 -6.32 -3.09 15.24
C SER A 124 -6.34 -1.95 14.22
N PHE A 125 -6.63 -0.72 14.65
CA PHE A 125 -6.70 0.46 13.77
C PHE A 125 -6.33 1.72 14.58
N PRO A 126 -5.13 2.28 14.37
CA PRO A 126 -4.71 3.51 15.04
C PRO A 126 -5.35 4.75 14.43
N GLU A 127 -5.42 5.81 15.21
CA GLU A 127 -5.86 7.12 14.73
C GLU A 127 -4.75 7.83 13.92
N GLU A 128 -3.49 7.56 14.25
CA GLU A 128 -2.33 8.23 13.65
C GLU A 128 -1.71 7.35 12.55
N LEU A 129 -1.29 7.99 11.46
CA LEU A 129 -0.55 7.34 10.40
C LEU A 129 0.81 6.88 10.91
N LEU A 130 1.18 5.66 10.60
CA LEU A 130 2.48 5.10 10.97
C LEU A 130 3.29 4.72 9.75
N TYR A 131 4.59 4.60 9.95
CA TYR A 131 5.48 4.09 8.92
C TYR A 131 6.58 3.20 9.52
N VAL A 132 7.12 2.30 8.70
CA VAL A 132 8.24 1.44 9.02
C VAL A 132 9.30 1.53 7.93
N GLU A 133 10.58 1.49 8.35
CA GLU A 133 11.69 1.43 7.41
C GLU A 133 11.96 -0.01 6.98
N LEU A 134 12.05 -0.21 5.69
CA LEU A 134 12.28 -1.48 5.01
C LEU A 134 13.39 -1.32 3.97
N VAL A 135 13.89 -2.44 3.48
CA VAL A 135 14.88 -2.50 2.41
C VAL A 135 14.25 -3.14 1.19
N ALA A 136 14.35 -2.51 0.02
CA ALA A 136 13.91 -3.11 -1.24
C ALA A 136 14.83 -4.25 -1.63
N LEU A 137 14.26 -5.45 -1.86
CA LEU A 137 15.01 -6.62 -2.29
C LEU A 137 15.03 -6.76 -3.81
N SER A 138 16.06 -7.40 -4.35
CA SER A 138 16.01 -7.91 -5.71
C SER A 138 14.99 -9.06 -5.81
N PHE A 139 14.53 -9.35 -7.03
CA PHE A 139 13.65 -10.49 -7.30
C PHE A 139 14.23 -11.81 -6.76
N GLU A 140 15.52 -12.07 -7.03
CA GLU A 140 16.19 -13.29 -6.58
C GLU A 140 16.31 -13.36 -5.05
N GLN A 141 16.67 -12.26 -4.38
CA GLN A 141 16.72 -12.20 -2.93
C GLN A 141 15.34 -12.47 -2.29
N CYS A 142 14.30 -11.88 -2.85
CA CYS A 142 12.94 -12.10 -2.39
C CYS A 142 12.52 -13.56 -2.58
N LYS A 143 12.71 -14.08 -3.78
CA LYS A 143 12.39 -15.47 -4.14
C LYS A 143 13.07 -16.46 -3.21
N ASP A 144 14.36 -16.32 -2.96
CA ASP A 144 15.13 -17.22 -2.09
C ASP A 144 14.57 -17.25 -0.66
N LEU A 145 14.06 -16.11 -0.16
CA LEU A 145 13.50 -16.01 1.18
C LEU A 145 12.09 -16.59 1.32
N ILE A 146 11.30 -16.61 0.24
CA ILE A 146 9.88 -16.99 0.31
C ILE A 146 9.55 -18.32 -0.39
N GLU A 147 10.42 -18.85 -1.29
CA GLU A 147 10.13 -19.98 -2.18
C GLU A 147 9.60 -21.25 -1.47
N SER A 148 10.02 -21.48 -0.22
CA SER A 148 9.57 -22.64 0.55
C SER A 148 8.27 -22.42 1.33
N MET A 149 7.75 -21.19 1.39
CA MET A 149 6.69 -20.80 2.31
C MET A 149 5.48 -20.15 1.65
N ASP A 150 5.63 -19.65 0.42
CA ASP A 150 4.59 -18.86 -0.23
C ASP A 150 3.87 -19.66 -1.31
N PRO A 151 2.55 -19.91 -1.18
CA PRO A 151 1.73 -20.48 -2.25
C PRO A 151 1.37 -19.46 -3.33
N PHE A 152 1.64 -18.17 -3.10
CA PHE A 152 1.30 -17.10 -4.02
C PHE A 152 2.34 -16.94 -5.14
N TYR A 153 1.92 -16.26 -6.19
CA TYR A 153 2.78 -15.98 -7.32
C TYR A 153 3.73 -14.81 -6.99
N LEU A 154 5.02 -15.03 -7.20
CA LEU A 154 6.02 -13.96 -7.24
C LEU A 154 6.51 -13.78 -8.68
N GLY A 155 6.25 -12.61 -9.26
CA GLY A 155 6.61 -12.26 -10.64
C GLY A 155 7.38 -10.95 -10.75
N SER A 156 7.77 -10.62 -11.96
CA SER A 156 8.51 -9.39 -12.27
C SER A 156 7.71 -8.11 -12.00
N GLU A 157 6.39 -8.23 -11.90
CA GLU A 157 5.46 -7.13 -11.59
C GLU A 157 5.38 -6.82 -10.10
N GLN A 158 6.17 -7.51 -9.28
CA GLN A 158 6.19 -7.35 -7.84
C GLN A 158 7.57 -6.89 -7.34
N VAL A 159 7.57 -6.25 -6.19
CA VAL A 159 8.76 -5.87 -5.43
C VAL A 159 8.57 -6.30 -3.98
N CYS A 160 9.66 -6.60 -3.30
CA CYS A 160 9.63 -7.00 -1.90
C CYS A 160 10.28 -5.95 -1.01
N GLY A 161 9.62 -5.64 0.10
CA GLY A 161 10.17 -4.87 1.20
C GLY A 161 10.53 -5.79 2.35
N TYR A 162 11.74 -5.69 2.86
CA TYR A 162 12.23 -6.52 3.94
C TYR A 162 12.58 -5.72 5.20
N GLY A 163 12.05 -6.15 6.32
CA GLY A 163 12.44 -5.71 7.65
C GLY A 163 12.86 -6.90 8.53
N PRO A 164 13.68 -6.66 9.57
CA PRO A 164 13.94 -7.69 10.55
C PRO A 164 12.66 -8.11 11.27
N SER A 165 12.67 -9.26 11.97
CA SER A 165 11.53 -9.69 12.79
C SER A 165 11.05 -8.56 13.72
N GLY A 166 9.74 -8.33 13.76
CA GLY A 166 9.11 -7.22 14.44
C GLY A 166 8.92 -5.96 13.61
N LYS A 167 9.28 -5.97 12.30
CA LYS A 167 9.07 -4.85 11.38
C LYS A 167 8.43 -5.31 10.08
N GLY A 168 7.33 -4.68 9.68
CA GLY A 168 6.62 -4.97 8.44
C GLY A 168 5.18 -4.46 8.44
N VAL A 169 4.50 -4.64 7.31
CA VAL A 169 3.08 -4.30 7.15
C VAL A 169 2.17 -5.41 7.71
N CYS A 170 0.90 -5.07 7.92
CA CYS A 170 -0.07 -6.01 8.48
C CYS A 170 -1.47 -5.79 7.90
N PHE A 171 -2.48 -6.46 8.48
CA PHE A 171 -3.88 -6.35 8.08
C PHE A 171 -4.36 -4.89 8.15
N GLY A 172 -4.94 -4.40 7.06
CA GLY A 172 -5.38 -3.02 6.91
C GLY A 172 -4.41 -2.11 6.19
N ASP A 173 -3.10 -2.46 6.11
CA ASP A 173 -2.12 -1.74 5.29
C ASP A 173 -2.22 -2.08 3.78
N SER A 174 -3.03 -3.08 3.42
CA SER A 174 -3.30 -3.49 2.03
C SER A 174 -3.61 -2.31 1.13
N GLY A 175 -2.97 -2.25 -0.05
CA GLY A 175 -3.11 -1.12 -0.98
C GLY A 175 -2.29 0.12 -0.63
N GLY A 176 -1.73 0.18 0.58
CA GLY A 176 -0.86 1.27 1.03
C GLY A 176 0.50 1.29 0.32
N PRO A 177 1.27 2.37 0.48
CA PRO A 177 2.51 2.58 -0.26
C PRO A 177 3.73 1.91 0.35
N LEU A 178 4.63 1.44 -0.53
CA LEU A 178 6.07 1.35 -0.30
C LEU A 178 6.72 2.54 -0.99
N VAL A 179 7.39 3.39 -0.23
CA VAL A 179 7.96 4.66 -0.69
C VAL A 179 9.48 4.56 -0.69
N CYS A 180 10.11 4.77 -1.84
CA CYS A 180 11.57 4.80 -1.98
C CYS A 180 11.98 6.14 -2.60
N GLY A 181 12.82 6.90 -1.91
CA GLY A 181 13.24 8.22 -2.39
C GLY A 181 12.08 9.22 -2.57
N GLY A 182 11.02 9.12 -1.77
CA GLY A 182 9.83 9.99 -1.83
C GLY A 182 8.85 9.65 -2.95
N LYS A 183 9.03 8.53 -3.67
CA LYS A 183 8.18 8.08 -4.77
C LYS A 183 7.59 6.70 -4.47
N LEU A 184 6.45 6.39 -5.07
CA LEU A 184 5.75 5.12 -4.92
C LEU A 184 6.46 4.03 -5.70
N ALA A 185 7.09 3.10 -4.97
CA ALA A 185 7.79 1.95 -5.52
C ALA A 185 6.94 0.67 -5.49
N GLY A 186 5.98 0.59 -4.57
CA GLY A 186 5.15 -0.59 -4.39
C GLY A 186 3.80 -0.27 -3.75
N ILE A 187 2.84 -1.17 -3.97
CA ILE A 187 1.49 -1.15 -3.40
C ILE A 187 1.35 -2.43 -2.58
N VAL A 188 1.08 -2.34 -1.28
CA VAL A 188 0.98 -3.50 -0.38
C VAL A 188 -0.03 -4.50 -0.94
N SER A 189 0.42 -5.72 -1.21
CA SER A 189 -0.40 -6.82 -1.71
C SER A 189 -0.63 -7.88 -0.63
N TYR A 190 0.44 -8.53 -0.16
CA TYR A 190 0.33 -9.55 0.88
C TYR A 190 1.61 -9.68 1.71
N THR A 191 1.46 -10.29 2.89
CA THR A 191 2.56 -10.69 3.77
C THR A 191 2.81 -12.20 3.66
N VAL A 192 4.06 -12.60 3.63
CA VAL A 192 4.45 -14.02 3.69
C VAL A 192 4.40 -14.47 5.14
N SER A 193 3.55 -15.45 5.48
CA SER A 193 3.34 -15.88 6.88
C SER A 193 2.55 -14.84 7.71
N ALA A 194 2.78 -14.78 9.04
CA ALA A 194 2.18 -13.75 9.88
C ALA A 194 2.93 -12.43 9.78
N CYS A 195 2.26 -11.31 10.13
CA CYS A 195 2.84 -9.97 10.05
C CYS A 195 4.18 -9.89 10.78
N ALA A 196 5.18 -9.28 10.14
CA ALA A 196 6.48 -8.94 10.73
C ALA A 196 7.28 -10.12 11.33
N HIS A 197 7.12 -11.32 10.82
CA HIS A 197 7.87 -12.50 11.28
C HIS A 197 9.25 -12.67 10.64
N GLY A 198 9.80 -11.60 10.03
CA GLY A 198 11.13 -11.62 9.44
C GLY A 198 11.17 -12.20 8.02
N TYR A 199 10.01 -12.23 7.36
CA TYR A 199 9.88 -12.50 5.93
C TYR A 199 9.60 -11.21 5.17
N PRO A 200 9.93 -11.14 3.87
CA PRO A 200 9.58 -9.98 3.05
C PRO A 200 8.07 -9.82 2.93
N ASP A 201 7.61 -8.58 2.93
CA ASP A 201 6.27 -8.23 2.46
C ASP A 201 6.30 -8.01 0.94
N VAL A 202 5.24 -8.40 0.24
CA VAL A 202 5.16 -8.35 -1.22
C VAL A 202 4.24 -7.22 -1.67
N TYR A 203 4.73 -6.45 -2.63
CA TYR A 203 4.08 -5.27 -3.17
C TYR A 203 3.95 -5.39 -4.68
N VAL A 204 2.88 -4.85 -5.25
CA VAL A 204 2.75 -4.67 -6.70
C VAL A 204 3.57 -3.46 -7.13
N ARG A 205 4.33 -3.57 -8.23
CA ARG A 205 5.10 -2.46 -8.83
C ARG A 205 4.19 -1.60 -9.69
N PRO A 206 3.87 -0.35 -9.31
CA PRO A 206 2.94 0.48 -10.09
C PRO A 206 3.47 0.82 -11.50
N LEU A 207 4.79 0.94 -11.68
CA LEU A 207 5.37 1.18 -13.01
C LEU A 207 5.14 0.03 -14.00
N ALA A 208 4.99 -1.21 -13.54
CA ALA A 208 4.63 -2.33 -14.41
C ALA A 208 3.22 -2.19 -15.02
N TYR A 209 2.39 -1.32 -14.45
CA TYR A 209 1.00 -1.07 -14.85
C TYR A 209 0.74 0.37 -15.29
N ALA A 210 1.80 1.14 -15.58
CA ALA A 210 1.68 2.57 -15.90
C ALA A 210 0.72 2.84 -17.07
N ASP A 211 0.81 2.06 -18.15
CA ASP A 211 -0.07 2.20 -19.32
C ASP A 211 -1.55 1.93 -18.95
N TRP A 212 -1.80 0.89 -18.17
CA TRP A 212 -3.14 0.54 -17.69
C TRP A 212 -3.71 1.63 -16.77
N ILE A 213 -2.88 2.17 -15.86
CA ILE A 213 -3.26 3.29 -15.00
C ILE A 213 -3.61 4.51 -15.84
N ASP A 214 -2.76 4.89 -16.79
CA ASP A 214 -2.97 6.04 -17.67
C ASP A 214 -4.24 5.90 -18.52
N GLU A 215 -4.54 4.70 -19.02
CA GLU A 215 -5.75 4.45 -19.81
C GLU A 215 -7.04 4.58 -19.00
N ASN A 216 -7.00 4.22 -17.73
CA ASN A 216 -8.18 4.18 -16.86
C ASN A 216 -8.41 5.45 -16.02
N THR A 217 -7.42 6.37 -15.99
CA THR A 217 -7.50 7.61 -15.19
C THR A 217 -7.62 8.89 -16.02
N LYS A 218 -7.93 8.75 -17.30
CA LYS A 218 -8.19 9.88 -18.22
C LYS A 218 -9.51 10.56 -17.95
#